data_5f13bd662adc670b9485c1b835fc844f
#
_entry.id   5f13bd662adc670b9485c1b835fc844f
#
_cell.length_a   1.000
_cell.length_b   1.000
_cell.length_c   1.000
_cell.angle_alpha   90.00
_cell.angle_beta   90.00
_cell.angle_gamma   90.00
#
_symmetry.space_group_name_H-M   'P 1'
#
loop_
_entity.id
_entity.type
_entity.pdbx_description
1 polymer ?
#
loop_
_entity_poly.entity_id
_entity_poly.type
_entity_poly.pdbx_seq_one_letter_code
_entity_poly.pdbx_strand_id
1 'polypeptide(L)'
;MFEDFYSKYGSEEREIIALINKAVRTYDYDDGINICYIWTMGAVFCDSGELVIEKMRIDLPLTEADYNNEAVFNRLKHGQICKLKIRQMKAEYQERLPFLPWCLVDVVKDHDEHAELSALLEEYSQDVVIHDDVLGTLVLDKRSHMFELEEVKWCTSTIKLNLYADPYDKTTWAKVIDFGRTMVINKESWDKQIREYGAESFTREVNDRLQGDWEFEQDELRDDVVYLEHLFLPPRTEPIEPRPQPEIVTTEQYIAESIVFEIGIYSDGRFEATYICPEYIGDAIVIAEGTVQDGITTADFDGFY
;
A
#
# COMPACT_ATOMS: atom_id res chain seq x y z
N MET A 1 -8.56 -32.50 -9.41
CA MET A 1 -7.55 -31.51 -9.03
C MET A 1 -8.21 -30.30 -8.39
N PHE A 2 -9.31 -29.75 -8.94
CA PHE A 2 -9.98 -28.56 -8.38
C PHE A 2 -11.36 -28.86 -7.78
N GLU A 3 -11.65 -30.11 -7.38
CA GLU A 3 -12.97 -30.48 -6.83
C GLU A 3 -13.28 -29.72 -5.54
N ASP A 4 -12.31 -29.58 -4.64
CA ASP A 4 -12.48 -28.85 -3.38
C ASP A 4 -12.72 -27.36 -3.63
N PHE A 5 -12.00 -26.76 -4.58
CA PHE A 5 -12.25 -25.38 -4.99
C PHE A 5 -13.67 -25.19 -5.50
N TYR A 6 -14.09 -25.96 -6.49
CA TYR A 6 -15.43 -25.83 -7.06
C TYR A 6 -16.54 -26.23 -6.10
N SER A 7 -16.26 -27.04 -5.08
CA SER A 7 -17.24 -27.41 -4.05
C SER A 7 -17.74 -26.21 -3.24
N LYS A 8 -16.96 -25.13 -3.17
CA LYS A 8 -17.32 -23.87 -2.50
C LYS A 8 -18.36 -23.06 -3.27
N TYR A 9 -18.59 -23.36 -4.54
CA TYR A 9 -19.52 -22.64 -5.43
C TYR A 9 -20.79 -23.44 -5.69
N GLY A 10 -21.87 -22.72 -5.97
CA GLY A 10 -23.15 -23.31 -6.33
C GLY A 10 -23.10 -24.06 -7.67
N SER A 11 -24.13 -24.85 -7.96
CA SER A 11 -24.26 -25.56 -9.24
C SER A 11 -24.93 -24.73 -10.33
N GLU A 12 -25.58 -23.62 -9.97
CA GLU A 12 -26.28 -22.75 -10.91
C GLU A 12 -25.25 -21.93 -11.68
N GLU A 13 -25.29 -22.01 -13.02
CA GLU A 13 -24.44 -21.25 -13.93
C GLU A 13 -25.21 -20.03 -14.45
N ARG A 14 -24.57 -18.89 -14.41
CA ARG A 14 -25.09 -17.64 -14.99
C ARG A 14 -24.13 -17.14 -16.07
N GLU A 15 -24.69 -16.57 -17.11
CA GLU A 15 -23.91 -15.87 -18.14
C GLU A 15 -23.92 -14.38 -17.86
N ILE A 16 -22.74 -13.76 -17.96
CA ILE A 16 -22.56 -12.32 -17.86
C ILE A 16 -21.76 -11.79 -19.04
N ILE A 17 -22.01 -10.55 -19.42
CA ILE A 17 -21.10 -9.75 -20.23
C ILE A 17 -20.33 -8.87 -19.25
N ALA A 18 -19.01 -8.99 -19.18
CA ALA A 18 -18.18 -8.34 -18.19
C ALA A 18 -17.15 -7.43 -18.85
N LEU A 19 -17.00 -6.22 -18.34
CA LEU A 19 -15.90 -5.30 -18.64
C LEU A 19 -14.76 -5.58 -17.66
N ILE A 20 -13.64 -6.06 -18.18
CA ILE A 20 -12.51 -6.54 -17.38
C ILE A 20 -11.64 -5.36 -16.90
N ASN A 21 -11.40 -5.29 -15.60
CA ASN A 21 -10.42 -4.37 -15.02
C ASN A 21 -9.00 -4.97 -15.08
N LYS A 22 -8.80 -6.08 -14.37
CA LYS A 22 -7.51 -6.76 -14.30
C LYS A 22 -7.68 -8.24 -13.94
N ALA A 23 -6.70 -9.03 -14.35
CA ALA A 23 -6.52 -10.39 -13.89
C ALA A 23 -5.22 -10.47 -13.07
N VAL A 24 -5.30 -10.97 -11.86
CA VAL A 24 -4.18 -11.03 -10.91
C VAL A 24 -3.91 -12.47 -10.53
N ARG A 25 -2.67 -12.92 -10.68
CA ARG A 25 -2.22 -14.25 -10.24
C ARG A 25 -1.92 -14.22 -8.75
N THR A 26 -2.33 -15.24 -8.04
CA THR A 26 -1.97 -15.44 -6.64
C THR A 26 -1.91 -16.92 -6.32
N TYR A 27 -1.29 -17.22 -5.19
CA TYR A 27 -1.29 -18.56 -4.62
C TYR A 27 -2.20 -18.57 -3.40
N ASP A 28 -3.13 -19.52 -3.35
CA ASP A 28 -3.98 -19.73 -2.19
C ASP A 28 -3.26 -20.70 -1.22
N TYR A 29 -2.80 -20.14 -0.11
CA TYR A 29 -2.06 -20.92 0.89
C TYR A 29 -2.94 -21.93 1.64
N ASP A 30 -4.23 -21.64 1.80
CA ASP A 30 -5.16 -22.50 2.51
C ASP A 30 -5.53 -23.73 1.67
N ASP A 31 -5.76 -23.54 0.37
CA ASP A 31 -6.12 -24.60 -0.55
C ASP A 31 -4.90 -25.23 -1.28
N GLY A 32 -3.73 -24.59 -1.22
CA GLY A 32 -2.52 -25.03 -1.90
C GLY A 32 -2.62 -25.01 -3.43
N ILE A 33 -3.41 -24.10 -4.00
CA ILE A 33 -3.64 -23.98 -5.44
C ILE A 33 -3.30 -22.58 -5.96
N ASN A 34 -2.93 -22.50 -7.22
CA ASN A 34 -2.78 -21.23 -7.92
C ASN A 34 -4.16 -20.71 -8.35
N ILE A 35 -4.43 -19.44 -8.11
CA ILE A 35 -5.68 -18.79 -8.48
C ILE A 35 -5.40 -17.54 -9.32
N CYS A 36 -6.24 -17.29 -10.33
CA CYS A 36 -6.34 -16.00 -10.99
C CYS A 36 -7.59 -15.28 -10.47
N TYR A 37 -7.42 -14.10 -9.88
CA TYR A 37 -8.52 -13.21 -9.54
C TYR A 37 -8.78 -12.26 -10.71
N ILE A 38 -9.97 -12.37 -11.29
CA ILE A 38 -10.45 -11.50 -12.36
C ILE A 38 -11.35 -10.46 -11.69
N TRP A 39 -10.96 -9.18 -11.84
CA TRP A 39 -11.78 -8.07 -11.38
C TRP A 39 -12.48 -7.42 -12.56
N THR A 40 -13.77 -7.09 -12.37
CA THR A 40 -14.55 -6.36 -13.37
C THR A 40 -14.65 -4.87 -13.01
N MET A 41 -14.86 -4.01 -14.01
CA MET A 41 -15.28 -2.62 -13.86
C MET A 41 -16.82 -2.49 -13.92
N GLY A 42 -17.48 -3.50 -14.47
CA GLY A 42 -18.91 -3.63 -14.58
C GLY A 42 -19.28 -4.92 -15.26
N ALA A 43 -20.49 -5.39 -15.04
CA ALA A 43 -21.02 -6.58 -15.67
C ALA A 43 -22.54 -6.48 -15.90
N VAL A 44 -23.03 -7.16 -16.93
CA VAL A 44 -24.45 -7.30 -17.20
C VAL A 44 -24.82 -8.77 -17.15
N PHE A 45 -25.81 -9.12 -16.32
CA PHE A 45 -26.33 -10.47 -16.26
C PHE A 45 -27.24 -10.72 -17.47
N CYS A 46 -26.91 -11.74 -18.28
CA CYS A 46 -27.63 -12.03 -19.53
C CYS A 46 -29.08 -12.48 -19.31
N ASP A 47 -29.38 -13.08 -18.17
CA ASP A 47 -30.71 -13.56 -17.83
C ASP A 47 -31.69 -12.47 -17.38
N SER A 48 -31.21 -11.45 -16.68
CA SER A 48 -32.03 -10.36 -16.15
C SER A 48 -31.85 -9.02 -16.86
N GLY A 49 -30.73 -8.84 -17.59
CA GLY A 49 -30.30 -7.54 -18.11
C GLY A 49 -29.83 -6.57 -17.04
N GLU A 50 -29.61 -7.03 -15.82
CA GLU A 50 -29.16 -6.23 -14.69
C GLU A 50 -27.71 -5.77 -14.90
N LEU A 51 -27.49 -4.46 -14.90
CA LEU A 51 -26.16 -3.85 -14.93
C LEU A 51 -25.65 -3.70 -13.49
N VAL A 52 -24.50 -4.32 -13.20
CA VAL A 52 -23.76 -4.19 -11.95
C VAL A 52 -22.49 -3.39 -12.25
N ILE A 53 -22.37 -2.19 -11.69
CA ILE A 53 -21.18 -1.34 -11.80
C ILE A 53 -20.23 -1.46 -10.61
N GLU A 54 -20.60 -2.25 -9.61
CA GLU A 54 -19.72 -2.62 -8.50
C GLU A 54 -18.66 -3.61 -8.95
N LYS A 55 -17.51 -3.58 -8.27
CA LYS A 55 -16.46 -4.55 -8.52
C LYS A 55 -16.93 -5.96 -8.22
N MET A 56 -16.90 -6.81 -9.22
CA MET A 56 -17.07 -8.26 -9.04
C MET A 56 -15.70 -8.92 -9.08
N ARG A 57 -15.48 -9.85 -8.16
CA ARG A 57 -14.33 -10.76 -8.19
C ARG A 57 -14.76 -12.11 -8.74
N ILE A 58 -14.04 -12.61 -9.73
CA ILE A 58 -14.26 -13.90 -10.37
C ILE A 58 -12.98 -14.72 -10.22
N ASP A 59 -13.05 -15.83 -9.49
CA ASP A 59 -11.92 -16.68 -9.20
C ASP A 59 -11.79 -17.78 -10.25
N LEU A 60 -10.57 -18.04 -10.72
CA LEU A 60 -10.22 -19.10 -11.65
C LEU A 60 -9.06 -19.91 -11.08
N PRO A 61 -9.26 -21.18 -10.73
CA PRO A 61 -8.17 -22.05 -10.30
C PRO A 61 -7.29 -22.40 -11.51
N LEU A 62 -5.97 -22.36 -11.31
CA LEU A 62 -4.98 -22.57 -12.36
C LEU A 62 -4.16 -23.83 -12.08
N THR A 63 -3.89 -24.61 -13.12
CA THR A 63 -2.80 -25.59 -13.06
C THR A 63 -1.45 -24.87 -13.00
N GLU A 64 -0.39 -25.54 -12.56
CA GLU A 64 0.96 -24.98 -12.60
C GLU A 64 1.38 -24.56 -14.03
N ALA A 65 0.95 -25.35 -15.02
CA ALA A 65 1.20 -25.02 -16.43
C ALA A 65 0.46 -23.74 -16.87
N ASP A 66 -0.81 -23.58 -16.46
CA ASP A 66 -1.61 -22.38 -16.77
C ASP A 66 -1.11 -21.15 -16.01
N TYR A 67 -0.66 -21.31 -14.78
CA TYR A 67 -0.09 -20.23 -13.97
C TYR A 67 1.14 -19.61 -14.63
N ASN A 68 1.96 -20.43 -15.28
CA ASN A 68 3.14 -19.98 -16.02
C ASN A 68 2.83 -19.58 -17.47
N ASN A 69 1.61 -19.82 -17.96
CA ASN A 69 1.20 -19.54 -19.33
C ASN A 69 0.50 -18.18 -19.46
N GLU A 70 1.16 -17.21 -20.04
CA GLU A 70 0.58 -15.88 -20.28
C GLU A 70 -0.66 -15.89 -21.18
N ALA A 71 -0.87 -16.93 -22.00
CA ALA A 71 -2.01 -16.99 -22.91
C ALA A 71 -3.37 -16.97 -22.17
N VAL A 72 -3.45 -17.57 -20.98
CA VAL A 72 -4.66 -17.55 -20.14
C VAL A 72 -5.04 -16.13 -19.75
N PHE A 73 -4.03 -15.32 -19.37
CA PHE A 73 -4.23 -13.93 -18.93
C PHE A 73 -4.42 -12.98 -20.11
N ASN A 74 -3.83 -13.29 -21.26
CA ASN A 74 -3.98 -12.50 -22.48
C ASN A 74 -5.41 -12.52 -23.06
N ARG A 75 -6.28 -13.45 -22.60
CA ARG A 75 -7.70 -13.49 -22.95
C ARG A 75 -8.58 -12.51 -22.14
N LEU A 76 -8.06 -12.00 -21.01
CA LEU A 76 -8.82 -11.21 -20.04
C LEU A 76 -8.07 -9.92 -19.71
N LYS A 77 -7.93 -9.05 -20.73
CA LYS A 77 -7.16 -7.80 -20.63
C LYS A 77 -8.00 -6.66 -20.06
N HIS A 78 -7.32 -5.69 -19.48
CA HIS A 78 -7.93 -4.43 -19.09
C HIS A 78 -8.71 -3.78 -20.24
N GLY A 79 -9.93 -3.32 -19.95
CA GLY A 79 -10.82 -2.69 -20.92
C GLY A 79 -11.50 -3.64 -21.91
N GLN A 80 -11.25 -4.94 -21.84
CA GLN A 80 -11.89 -5.94 -22.69
C GLN A 80 -13.30 -6.25 -22.21
N ILE A 81 -14.25 -6.33 -23.12
CA ILE A 81 -15.61 -6.80 -22.85
C ILE A 81 -15.69 -8.26 -23.30
N CYS A 82 -16.00 -9.14 -22.34
CA CYS A 82 -16.04 -10.60 -22.53
C CYS A 82 -17.40 -11.14 -22.12
N LYS A 83 -17.83 -12.22 -22.76
CA LYS A 83 -18.95 -13.01 -22.27
C LYS A 83 -18.42 -14.20 -21.48
N LEU A 84 -18.80 -14.27 -20.20
CA LEU A 84 -18.31 -15.23 -19.23
C LEU A 84 -19.47 -16.07 -18.69
N LYS A 85 -19.17 -17.33 -18.35
CA LYS A 85 -20.05 -18.20 -17.57
C LYS A 85 -19.46 -18.35 -16.18
N ILE A 86 -20.28 -18.06 -15.16
CA ILE A 86 -19.84 -17.98 -13.77
C ILE A 86 -20.77 -18.75 -12.84
N ARG A 87 -20.27 -19.10 -11.63
CA ARG A 87 -21.06 -19.63 -10.51
C ARG A 87 -20.82 -18.81 -9.26
N GLN A 88 -21.88 -18.58 -8.50
CA GLN A 88 -21.82 -17.84 -7.25
C GLN A 88 -21.22 -18.71 -6.13
N MET A 89 -20.41 -18.13 -5.24
CA MET A 89 -19.96 -18.79 -4.02
C MET A 89 -21.16 -19.06 -3.09
N LYS A 90 -21.18 -20.22 -2.45
CA LYS A 90 -22.21 -20.59 -1.48
C LYS A 90 -22.12 -19.69 -0.23
N ALA A 91 -23.28 -19.38 0.36
CA ALA A 91 -23.37 -18.47 1.50
C ALA A 91 -22.49 -18.89 2.69
N GLU A 92 -22.31 -20.18 2.92
CA GLU A 92 -21.51 -20.74 4.01
C GLU A 92 -20.00 -20.41 3.93
N TYR A 93 -19.51 -20.02 2.74
CA TYR A 93 -18.11 -19.61 2.52
C TYR A 93 -17.93 -18.09 2.38
N GLN A 94 -19.03 -17.32 2.42
CA GLN A 94 -18.99 -15.85 2.22
C GLN A 94 -18.74 -15.05 3.51
N GLU A 95 -18.99 -15.63 4.69
CA GLU A 95 -19.03 -14.93 5.99
C GLU A 95 -17.74 -14.13 6.35
N ARG A 96 -16.63 -14.41 5.68
CA ARG A 96 -15.33 -13.77 5.94
C ARG A 96 -14.87 -12.81 4.85
N LEU A 97 -15.64 -12.67 3.77
CA LEU A 97 -15.23 -11.90 2.60
C LEU A 97 -16.03 -10.60 2.51
N PRO A 98 -15.35 -9.45 2.26
CA PRO A 98 -16.02 -8.15 2.14
C PRO A 98 -16.79 -7.98 0.81
N PHE A 99 -16.77 -8.98 -0.05
CA PHE A 99 -17.39 -8.97 -1.37
C PHE A 99 -17.97 -10.37 -1.68
N LEU A 100 -18.87 -10.43 -2.64
CA LEU A 100 -19.47 -11.68 -3.12
C LEU A 100 -18.60 -12.25 -4.25
N PRO A 101 -17.80 -13.31 -4.02
CA PRO A 101 -16.98 -13.89 -5.07
C PRO A 101 -17.78 -14.84 -5.96
N TRP A 102 -17.32 -14.92 -7.21
CA TRP A 102 -17.79 -15.83 -8.23
C TRP A 102 -16.65 -16.72 -8.68
N CYS A 103 -16.91 -17.85 -9.32
CA CYS A 103 -15.87 -18.57 -10.04
C CYS A 103 -16.17 -18.60 -11.54
N LEU A 104 -15.09 -18.55 -12.33
CA LEU A 104 -15.17 -18.72 -13.77
C LEU A 104 -15.40 -20.20 -14.12
N VAL A 105 -16.43 -20.47 -14.92
CA VAL A 105 -16.68 -21.78 -15.50
C VAL A 105 -16.13 -21.85 -16.92
N ASP A 106 -16.41 -20.80 -17.72
CA ASP A 106 -15.96 -20.74 -19.13
C ASP A 106 -15.90 -19.29 -19.63
N VAL A 107 -15.03 -19.05 -20.59
CA VAL A 107 -15.01 -17.82 -21.40
C VAL A 107 -15.76 -18.10 -22.70
N VAL A 108 -17.04 -17.73 -22.75
CA VAL A 108 -17.94 -18.00 -23.89
C VAL A 108 -17.52 -17.20 -25.13
N LYS A 109 -17.13 -15.95 -24.93
CA LYS A 109 -16.53 -15.08 -25.96
C LYS A 109 -15.44 -14.21 -25.36
N ASP A 110 -14.29 -14.18 -26.00
CA ASP A 110 -13.16 -13.34 -25.59
C ASP A 110 -13.41 -11.83 -25.88
N HIS A 111 -14.20 -11.54 -26.93
CA HIS A 111 -14.61 -10.20 -27.31
C HIS A 111 -16.11 -10.18 -27.55
N ASP A 112 -16.81 -9.35 -26.81
CA ASP A 112 -18.24 -9.09 -27.00
C ASP A 112 -18.48 -7.58 -27.06
N GLU A 113 -19.69 -7.16 -27.43
CA GLU A 113 -20.08 -5.77 -27.52
C GLU A 113 -21.29 -5.53 -26.61
N HIS A 114 -21.22 -4.49 -25.79
CA HIS A 114 -22.34 -4.05 -24.97
C HIS A 114 -22.29 -2.54 -24.80
N ALA A 115 -23.35 -1.85 -25.21
CA ALA A 115 -23.36 -0.39 -25.29
C ALA A 115 -23.11 0.29 -23.94
N GLU A 116 -23.73 -0.19 -22.85
CA GLU A 116 -23.57 0.39 -21.52
C GLU A 116 -22.14 0.15 -20.96
N LEU A 117 -21.57 -1.05 -21.19
CA LEU A 117 -20.19 -1.34 -20.77
C LEU A 117 -19.16 -0.57 -21.60
N SER A 118 -19.43 -0.32 -22.88
CA SER A 118 -18.60 0.53 -23.74
C SER A 118 -18.64 1.98 -23.26
N ALA A 119 -19.81 2.50 -22.92
CA ALA A 119 -19.96 3.84 -22.35
C ALA A 119 -19.25 3.96 -20.99
N LEU A 120 -19.33 2.92 -20.15
CA LEU A 120 -18.62 2.85 -18.87
C LEU A 120 -17.09 2.87 -19.07
N LEU A 121 -16.59 2.11 -20.05
CA LEU A 121 -15.16 2.12 -20.41
C LEU A 121 -14.70 3.49 -20.88
N GLU A 122 -15.50 4.15 -21.73
CA GLU A 122 -15.21 5.52 -22.21
C GLU A 122 -15.17 6.50 -21.03
N GLU A 123 -16.12 6.44 -20.10
CA GLU A 123 -16.12 7.24 -18.87
C GLU A 123 -14.87 6.99 -18.02
N TYR A 124 -14.51 5.72 -17.82
CA TYR A 124 -13.32 5.35 -17.04
C TYR A 124 -12.00 5.68 -17.74
N SER A 125 -11.99 5.87 -19.05
CA SER A 125 -10.79 6.28 -19.79
C SER A 125 -10.48 7.77 -19.70
N GLN A 126 -11.48 8.60 -19.34
CA GLN A 126 -11.30 10.06 -19.22
C GLN A 126 -10.41 10.41 -18.02
N ASP A 127 -9.61 11.47 -18.16
CA ASP A 127 -8.85 12.03 -17.05
C ASP A 127 -9.80 12.55 -15.97
N VAL A 128 -9.46 12.27 -14.72
CA VAL A 128 -10.19 12.76 -13.55
C VAL A 128 -9.40 13.92 -12.94
N VAL A 129 -9.95 15.12 -13.09
CA VAL A 129 -9.39 16.35 -12.51
C VAL A 129 -10.42 16.95 -11.55
N ILE A 130 -10.03 17.17 -10.30
CA ILE A 130 -10.88 17.75 -9.27
C ILE A 130 -10.19 18.99 -8.74
N HIS A 131 -10.95 20.09 -8.59
CA HIS A 131 -10.46 21.31 -7.97
C HIS A 131 -11.00 21.41 -6.55
N ASP A 132 -10.09 21.52 -5.59
CA ASP A 132 -10.39 21.66 -4.17
C ASP A 132 -9.79 22.95 -3.61
N ASP A 133 -10.53 23.68 -2.80
CA ASP A 133 -10.10 24.99 -2.28
C ASP A 133 -8.91 24.89 -1.29
N VAL A 134 -8.70 23.74 -0.66
CA VAL A 134 -7.64 23.51 0.32
C VAL A 134 -6.47 22.75 -0.30
N LEU A 135 -6.75 21.70 -1.07
CA LEU A 135 -5.76 20.80 -1.65
C LEU A 135 -5.30 21.23 -3.05
N GLY A 136 -6.02 22.16 -3.69
CA GLY A 136 -5.71 22.61 -5.04
C GLY A 136 -6.23 21.70 -6.13
N THR A 137 -5.48 21.51 -7.19
CA THR A 137 -5.87 20.68 -8.33
C THR A 137 -5.39 19.25 -8.13
N LEU A 138 -6.34 18.34 -8.08
CA LEU A 138 -6.12 16.90 -7.89
C LEU A 138 -6.29 16.19 -9.23
N VAL A 139 -5.32 15.41 -9.65
CA VAL A 139 -5.38 14.56 -10.83
C VAL A 139 -5.26 13.11 -10.39
N LEU A 140 -6.26 12.29 -10.73
CA LEU A 140 -6.24 10.87 -10.37
C LEU A 140 -5.30 10.12 -11.31
N ASP A 141 -4.22 9.58 -10.77
CA ASP A 141 -3.46 8.55 -11.46
C ASP A 141 -4.17 7.19 -11.28
N LYS A 142 -4.81 6.74 -12.34
CA LYS A 142 -5.55 5.47 -12.36
C LYS A 142 -4.64 4.24 -12.28
N ARG A 143 -3.36 4.41 -12.57
CA ARG A 143 -2.38 3.31 -12.51
C ARG A 143 -1.94 3.06 -11.08
N SER A 144 -1.63 4.11 -10.35
CA SER A 144 -1.25 4.06 -8.94
C SER A 144 -2.43 4.06 -7.98
N HIS A 145 -3.66 4.32 -8.50
CA HIS A 145 -4.90 4.37 -7.73
C HIS A 145 -4.89 5.49 -6.67
N MET A 146 -4.36 6.67 -6.99
CA MET A 146 -4.27 7.76 -6.03
C MET A 146 -4.30 9.15 -6.71
N PHE A 147 -4.68 10.15 -5.94
CA PHE A 147 -4.35 11.54 -6.21
C PHE A 147 -3.04 11.85 -5.49
N GLU A 148 -2.03 12.26 -6.23
CA GLU A 148 -0.70 12.56 -5.73
C GLU A 148 -0.49 14.07 -5.69
N LEU A 149 -0.10 14.61 -4.52
CA LEU A 149 0.24 16.01 -4.33
C LEU A 149 1.67 16.09 -3.79
N GLU A 150 2.60 16.53 -4.62
CA GLU A 150 4.05 16.52 -4.32
C GLU A 150 4.50 17.61 -3.32
N GLU A 151 3.81 18.74 -3.24
CA GLU A 151 4.26 19.91 -2.48
C GLU A 151 3.13 20.52 -1.64
N VAL A 152 2.61 19.74 -0.70
CA VAL A 152 1.61 20.25 0.24
C VAL A 152 2.31 20.97 1.39
N LYS A 153 1.96 22.24 1.63
CA LYS A 153 2.51 23.01 2.75
C LYS A 153 2.10 22.42 4.11
N TRP A 154 3.09 21.91 4.84
CA TRP A 154 2.91 21.26 6.13
C TRP A 154 3.77 21.92 7.19
N CYS A 155 3.13 22.66 8.13
CA CYS A 155 3.83 23.43 9.17
C CYS A 155 5.02 24.25 8.63
N THR A 156 6.25 23.85 8.94
CA THR A 156 7.50 24.49 8.50
C THR A 156 8.13 23.84 7.27
N SER A 157 7.57 22.72 6.77
CA SER A 157 8.07 21.94 5.64
C SER A 157 7.04 21.80 4.54
N THR A 158 7.35 21.02 3.53
CA THR A 158 6.40 20.47 2.55
C THR A 158 6.38 18.96 2.67
N ILE A 159 5.23 18.36 2.38
CA ILE A 159 5.05 16.91 2.36
C ILE A 159 4.52 16.46 1.01
N LYS A 160 4.75 15.19 0.69
CA LYS A 160 4.00 14.45 -0.31
C LYS A 160 2.71 13.94 0.33
N LEU A 161 1.56 14.20 -0.30
CA LEU A 161 0.26 13.70 0.17
C LEU A 161 -0.34 12.80 -0.90
N ASN A 162 -0.51 11.52 -0.55
CA ASN A 162 -1.08 10.49 -1.40
C ASN A 162 -2.49 10.13 -0.93
N LEU A 163 -3.50 10.38 -1.75
CA LEU A 163 -4.89 10.07 -1.45
C LEU A 163 -5.30 8.82 -2.25
N TYR A 164 -5.28 7.66 -1.61
CA TYR A 164 -5.57 6.38 -2.24
C TYR A 164 -7.07 6.19 -2.48
N ALA A 165 -7.44 6.16 -3.75
CA ALA A 165 -8.82 6.10 -4.21
C ALA A 165 -8.98 5.03 -5.28
N ASP A 166 -10.13 4.35 -5.27
CA ASP A 166 -10.45 3.45 -6.37
C ASP A 166 -10.79 4.25 -7.63
N PRO A 167 -10.04 4.09 -8.74
CA PRO A 167 -10.27 4.86 -9.95
C PRO A 167 -11.64 4.59 -10.60
N TYR A 168 -12.32 3.54 -10.17
CA TYR A 168 -13.62 3.09 -10.71
C TYR A 168 -14.79 3.27 -9.71
N ASP A 169 -14.50 3.79 -8.50
CA ASP A 169 -15.50 4.09 -7.48
C ASP A 169 -15.38 5.55 -7.01
N LYS A 170 -16.22 6.42 -7.59
CA LYS A 170 -16.25 7.85 -7.26
C LYS A 170 -16.57 8.15 -5.79
N THR A 171 -17.19 7.22 -5.07
CA THR A 171 -17.48 7.41 -3.64
C THR A 171 -16.22 7.42 -2.79
N THR A 172 -15.18 6.71 -3.24
CA THR A 172 -13.87 6.70 -2.59
C THR A 172 -13.13 8.02 -2.77
N TRP A 173 -13.32 8.71 -3.91
CA TRP A 173 -12.67 9.99 -4.20
C TRP A 173 -13.10 11.08 -3.21
N ALA A 174 -14.41 11.25 -3.05
CA ALA A 174 -14.95 12.25 -2.11
C ALA A 174 -14.45 12.01 -0.68
N LYS A 175 -14.39 10.75 -0.24
CA LYS A 175 -13.92 10.37 1.09
C LYS A 175 -12.45 10.73 1.31
N VAL A 176 -11.54 10.30 0.43
CA VAL A 176 -10.09 10.57 0.62
C VAL A 176 -9.78 12.05 0.52
N ILE A 177 -10.49 12.80 -0.34
CA ILE A 177 -10.33 14.25 -0.47
C ILE A 177 -10.79 14.95 0.84
N ASP A 178 -11.90 14.53 1.40
CA ASP A 178 -12.40 15.09 2.67
C ASP A 178 -11.46 14.78 3.86
N PHE A 179 -10.92 13.56 3.93
CA PHE A 179 -9.91 13.19 4.92
C PHE A 179 -8.62 14.00 4.74
N GLY A 180 -8.11 14.11 3.49
CA GLY A 180 -6.93 14.91 3.18
C GLY A 180 -7.11 16.38 3.54
N ARG A 181 -8.26 16.96 3.20
CA ARG A 181 -8.62 18.34 3.59
C ARG A 181 -8.64 18.50 5.11
N THR A 182 -9.23 17.55 5.83
CA THR A 182 -9.30 17.57 7.30
C THR A 182 -7.90 17.56 7.92
N MET A 183 -7.00 16.73 7.42
CA MET A 183 -5.62 16.69 7.92
C MET A 183 -4.85 17.96 7.59
N VAL A 184 -4.96 18.49 6.37
CA VAL A 184 -4.25 19.72 5.97
C VAL A 184 -4.75 20.96 6.74
N ILE A 185 -6.05 21.08 6.99
CA ILE A 185 -6.61 22.17 7.81
C ILE A 185 -6.10 22.10 9.24
N ASN A 186 -5.96 20.89 9.82
CA ASN A 186 -5.53 20.67 11.20
C ASN A 186 -4.08 20.23 11.32
N LYS A 187 -3.24 20.58 10.33
CA LYS A 187 -1.87 20.08 10.19
C LYS A 187 -0.98 20.28 11.41
N GLU A 188 -1.11 21.40 12.13
CA GLU A 188 -0.31 21.66 13.34
C GLU A 188 -0.59 20.63 14.44
N SER A 189 -1.86 20.23 14.58
CA SER A 189 -2.25 19.20 15.54
C SER A 189 -1.78 17.81 15.10
N TRP A 190 -1.90 17.49 13.80
CA TRP A 190 -1.47 16.21 13.26
C TRP A 190 0.05 16.07 13.29
N ASP A 191 0.79 17.09 12.86
CA ASP A 191 2.23 17.11 12.89
C ASP A 191 2.78 16.84 14.28
N LYS A 192 2.19 17.52 15.28
CA LYS A 192 2.54 17.32 16.69
C LYS A 192 2.28 15.87 17.12
N GLN A 193 1.08 15.33 16.86
CA GLN A 193 0.73 13.96 17.24
C GLN A 193 1.64 12.92 16.58
N ILE A 194 1.92 13.08 15.28
CA ILE A 194 2.78 12.16 14.51
C ILE A 194 4.18 12.11 15.14
N ARG A 195 4.80 13.25 15.46
CA ARG A 195 6.15 13.30 15.99
C ARG A 195 6.24 12.92 17.49
N GLU A 196 5.19 13.17 18.26
CA GLU A 196 5.17 12.84 19.69
C GLU A 196 4.81 11.38 19.97
N TYR A 197 4.06 10.71 19.06
CA TYR A 197 3.64 9.33 19.27
C TYR A 197 4.85 8.39 19.23
N GLY A 198 5.09 7.68 20.33
CA GLY A 198 6.23 6.75 20.45
C GLY A 198 7.60 7.41 20.66
N ALA A 199 7.69 8.77 20.69
CA ALA A 199 8.94 9.49 20.73
C ALA A 199 9.88 9.06 21.87
N GLU A 200 9.37 8.76 23.05
CA GLU A 200 10.18 8.24 24.19
C GLU A 200 10.83 6.90 23.86
N SER A 201 10.10 6.00 23.16
CA SER A 201 10.62 4.70 22.78
C SER A 201 11.70 4.85 21.71
N PHE A 202 11.43 5.66 20.68
CA PHE A 202 12.37 5.91 19.60
C PHE A 202 13.63 6.64 20.08
N THR A 203 13.49 7.60 20.98
CA THR A 203 14.65 8.30 21.60
C THR A 203 15.54 7.31 22.34
N ARG A 204 14.96 6.34 23.04
CA ARG A 204 15.74 5.29 23.73
C ARG A 204 16.49 4.43 22.71
N GLU A 205 15.83 3.98 21.66
CA GLU A 205 16.43 3.17 20.60
C GLU A 205 17.56 3.89 19.87
N VAL A 206 17.39 5.20 19.61
CA VAL A 206 18.45 6.06 19.06
C VAL A 206 19.66 6.10 20.00
N ASN A 207 19.44 6.31 21.29
CA ASN A 207 20.54 6.38 22.25
C ASN A 207 21.26 5.04 22.41
N ASP A 208 20.50 3.93 22.42
CA ASP A 208 21.07 2.58 22.49
C ASP A 208 21.95 2.30 21.26
N ARG A 209 21.52 2.75 20.07
CA ARG A 209 22.30 2.61 18.85
C ARG A 209 23.58 3.48 18.86
N LEU A 210 23.44 4.77 19.18
CA LEU A 210 24.60 5.67 19.28
C LEU A 210 25.66 5.14 20.25
N GLN A 211 25.21 4.56 21.37
CA GLN A 211 26.11 3.95 22.33
C GLN A 211 26.75 2.68 21.76
N GLY A 212 25.98 1.82 21.08
CA GLY A 212 26.49 0.60 20.46
C GLY A 212 27.52 0.87 19.37
N ASP A 213 27.24 1.82 18.49
CA ASP A 213 28.17 2.27 17.44
C ASP A 213 29.47 2.81 18.04
N TRP A 214 29.39 3.61 19.11
CA TRP A 214 30.55 4.13 19.80
C TRP A 214 31.39 3.02 20.45
N GLU A 215 30.74 2.05 21.11
CA GLU A 215 31.42 0.90 21.73
C GLU A 215 32.15 0.06 20.67
N PHE A 216 31.47 -0.22 19.55
CA PHE A 216 32.06 -0.95 18.42
C PHE A 216 33.31 -0.24 17.87
N GLU A 217 33.23 1.07 17.62
CA GLU A 217 34.38 1.85 17.16
C GLU A 217 35.55 1.84 18.17
N GLN A 218 35.25 1.84 19.48
CA GLN A 218 36.31 1.77 20.50
C GLN A 218 37.00 0.38 20.52
N ASP A 219 36.24 -0.69 20.31
CA ASP A 219 36.78 -2.04 20.22
C ASP A 219 37.64 -2.23 18.96
N GLU A 220 37.18 -1.75 17.80
CA GLU A 220 38.02 -1.76 16.57
C GLU A 220 39.34 -1.01 16.75
N LEU A 221 39.32 0.18 17.36
CA LEU A 221 40.52 0.94 17.65
C LEU A 221 41.46 0.16 18.58
N ARG A 222 40.94 -0.60 19.53
CA ARG A 222 41.70 -1.45 20.45
C ARG A 222 42.31 -2.65 19.72
N ASP A 223 41.56 -3.28 18.85
CA ASP A 223 42.02 -4.44 18.07
C ASP A 223 43.10 -4.04 17.05
N ASP A 224 42.99 -2.90 16.41
CA ASP A 224 44.02 -2.33 15.52
C ASP A 224 45.35 -2.12 16.24
N VAL A 225 45.31 -1.65 17.48
CA VAL A 225 46.53 -1.47 18.31
C VAL A 225 47.19 -2.83 18.57
N VAL A 226 46.41 -3.82 18.97
CA VAL A 226 46.91 -5.19 19.26
C VAL A 226 47.45 -5.84 17.98
N TYR A 227 46.81 -5.66 16.83
CA TYR A 227 47.24 -6.22 15.56
C TYR A 227 48.55 -5.62 15.06
N LEU A 228 48.75 -4.30 15.22
CA LEU A 228 49.98 -3.59 14.84
C LEU A 228 51.17 -3.96 15.71
N GLU A 229 50.95 -4.24 17.01
CA GLU A 229 52.00 -4.74 17.91
C GLU A 229 52.50 -6.15 17.50
N HIS A 230 51.64 -7.02 17.01
CA HIS A 230 52.01 -8.33 16.52
C HIS A 230 52.75 -8.34 15.18
N LEU A 231 52.63 -7.29 14.38
CA LEU A 231 53.30 -7.15 13.07
C LEU A 231 54.72 -6.58 13.13
N PHE A 232 55.28 -6.36 14.33
CA PHE A 232 56.62 -5.73 14.50
C PHE A 232 56.74 -4.36 13.80
N LEU A 233 55.66 -3.67 13.59
CA LEU A 233 55.71 -2.28 13.12
C LEU A 233 56.14 -1.37 14.28
N PRO A 234 56.89 -0.29 13.99
CA PRO A 234 57.26 0.66 15.04
C PRO A 234 55.99 1.16 15.74
N PRO A 235 55.91 1.20 17.08
CA PRO A 235 54.74 1.65 17.79
C PRO A 235 54.36 3.05 17.25
N ARG A 236 53.06 3.25 17.01
CA ARG A 236 52.55 4.59 16.70
C ARG A 236 52.99 5.54 17.79
N THR A 237 53.69 6.59 17.42
CA THR A 237 54.22 7.58 18.35
C THR A 237 53.13 8.51 18.89
N GLU A 238 51.96 8.52 18.29
CA GLU A 238 50.84 9.33 18.73
C GLU A 238 49.80 8.43 19.41
N PRO A 239 49.41 8.75 20.66
CA PRO A 239 48.32 8.00 21.32
C PRO A 239 47.04 8.18 20.51
N ILE A 240 46.30 7.09 20.27
CA ILE A 240 44.95 7.15 19.73
C ILE A 240 44.08 7.81 20.81
N GLU A 241 43.68 9.05 20.59
CA GLU A 241 42.75 9.71 21.50
C GLU A 241 41.39 9.00 21.39
N PRO A 242 40.85 8.53 22.52
CA PRO A 242 39.52 7.94 22.52
C PRO A 242 38.50 9.00 22.05
N ARG A 243 37.60 8.59 21.16
CA ARG A 243 36.51 9.50 20.76
C ARG A 243 35.66 9.85 21.98
N PRO A 244 35.12 11.07 22.04
CA PRO A 244 34.21 11.44 23.11
C PRO A 244 32.95 10.57 23.04
N GLN A 245 32.42 10.23 24.20
CA GLN A 245 31.13 9.52 24.28
C GLN A 245 30.04 10.32 23.58
N PRO A 246 29.12 9.70 22.84
CA PRO A 246 28.04 10.39 22.19
C PRO A 246 27.15 11.14 23.21
N GLU A 247 26.68 12.31 22.84
CA GLU A 247 25.70 13.03 23.64
C GLU A 247 24.37 12.28 23.64
N ILE A 248 23.73 12.21 24.79
CA ILE A 248 22.42 11.60 24.94
C ILE A 248 21.37 12.53 24.31
N VAL A 249 20.62 12.02 23.35
CA VAL A 249 19.50 12.69 22.74
C VAL A 249 18.31 12.70 23.70
N THR A 250 17.70 13.86 23.92
CA THR A 250 16.45 13.94 24.67
C THR A 250 15.22 13.76 23.78
N THR A 251 14.09 13.38 24.37
CA THR A 251 12.82 13.23 23.61
C THR A 251 12.41 14.55 22.95
N GLU A 252 12.64 15.68 23.59
CA GLU A 252 12.36 17.00 23.03
C GLU A 252 13.24 17.31 21.81
N GLN A 253 14.53 16.95 21.86
CA GLN A 253 15.44 17.10 20.71
C GLN A 253 15.01 16.19 19.57
N TYR A 254 14.70 14.92 19.85
CA TYR A 254 14.20 13.98 18.86
C TYR A 254 12.95 14.51 18.13
N ILE A 255 11.95 15.00 18.89
CA ILE A 255 10.73 15.58 18.33
C ILE A 255 11.03 16.84 17.51
N ALA A 256 11.93 17.70 17.97
CA ALA A 256 12.28 18.94 17.29
C ALA A 256 12.96 18.70 15.92
N GLU A 257 13.82 17.68 15.83
CA GLU A 257 14.54 17.31 14.60
C GLU A 257 13.77 16.39 13.67
N SER A 258 12.66 15.80 14.14
CA SER A 258 11.83 14.93 13.32
C SER A 258 11.08 15.71 12.23
N ILE A 259 11.09 15.19 11.00
CA ILE A 259 10.49 15.84 9.82
C ILE A 259 9.52 14.86 9.15
N VAL A 260 8.23 15.21 9.15
CA VAL A 260 7.22 14.51 8.35
C VAL A 260 7.43 14.88 6.89
N PHE A 261 7.48 13.89 5.98
CA PHE A 261 7.70 14.14 4.57
C PHE A 261 6.67 13.48 3.64
N GLU A 262 5.96 12.45 4.10
CA GLU A 262 4.92 11.80 3.32
C GLU A 262 3.73 11.40 4.20
N ILE A 263 2.51 11.55 3.66
CA ILE A 263 1.28 11.05 4.27
C ILE A 263 0.45 10.36 3.20
N GLY A 264 0.11 9.09 3.43
CA GLY A 264 -0.83 8.31 2.64
C GLY A 264 -2.18 8.22 3.36
N ILE A 265 -3.29 8.48 2.66
CA ILE A 265 -4.65 8.42 3.22
C ILE A 265 -5.51 7.48 2.37
N TYR A 266 -6.25 6.59 3.02
CA TYR A 266 -7.11 5.59 2.40
C TYR A 266 -8.60 5.95 2.51
N SER A 267 -9.42 5.41 1.64
CA SER A 267 -10.86 5.71 1.58
C SER A 267 -11.68 5.20 2.78
N ASP A 268 -11.11 4.33 3.59
CA ASP A 268 -11.69 3.87 4.87
C ASP A 268 -11.30 4.76 6.06
N GLY A 269 -10.51 5.82 5.82
CA GLY A 269 -10.05 6.77 6.81
C GLY A 269 -8.73 6.40 7.48
N ARG A 270 -8.13 5.26 7.16
CA ARG A 270 -6.76 4.94 7.60
C ARG A 270 -5.77 5.91 6.98
N PHE A 271 -4.67 6.15 7.69
CA PHE A 271 -3.53 6.88 7.15
C PHE A 271 -2.22 6.27 7.62
N GLU A 272 -1.19 6.54 6.84
CA GLU A 272 0.22 6.25 7.13
C GLU A 272 0.99 7.56 6.99
N ALA A 273 1.72 7.96 8.02
CA ALA A 273 2.56 9.15 7.99
C ALA A 273 4.02 8.74 8.16
N THR A 274 4.85 9.09 7.19
CA THR A 274 6.27 8.77 7.19
C THR A 274 7.08 9.99 7.62
N TYR A 275 7.97 9.79 8.60
CA TYR A 275 8.89 10.83 9.05
C TYR A 275 10.29 10.29 9.32
N ILE A 276 11.26 11.18 9.31
CA ILE A 276 12.68 10.89 9.58
C ILE A 276 13.20 11.79 10.70
N CYS A 277 14.27 11.36 11.34
CA CYS A 277 15.06 12.19 12.24
C CYS A 277 16.54 12.16 11.79
N PRO A 278 16.90 12.97 10.76
CA PRO A 278 18.16 12.82 10.03
C PRO A 278 19.40 13.04 10.88
N GLU A 279 19.33 13.87 11.94
CA GLU A 279 20.44 14.16 12.83
C GLU A 279 20.90 12.95 13.65
N TYR A 280 20.01 11.98 13.92
CA TYR A 280 20.29 10.91 14.88
C TYR A 280 20.27 9.51 14.28
N ILE A 281 19.43 9.27 13.28
CA ILE A 281 19.20 7.92 12.74
C ILE A 281 19.49 7.82 11.23
N GLY A 282 20.07 8.87 10.65
CA GLY A 282 20.39 8.88 9.22
C GLY A 282 19.12 8.68 8.37
N ASP A 283 19.15 7.64 7.53
CA ASP A 283 18.06 7.35 6.58
C ASP A 283 16.95 6.45 7.18
N ALA A 284 16.96 6.18 8.47
CA ALA A 284 15.91 5.37 9.09
C ALA A 284 14.56 6.10 9.05
N ILE A 285 13.53 5.37 8.65
CA ILE A 285 12.18 5.88 8.46
C ILE A 285 11.31 5.41 9.64
N VAL A 286 10.47 6.30 10.15
CA VAL A 286 9.39 5.92 11.08
C VAL A 286 8.06 6.05 10.36
N ILE A 287 7.22 5.01 10.46
CA ILE A 287 5.86 5.01 9.94
C ILE A 287 4.90 5.06 11.12
N ALA A 288 4.11 6.14 11.19
CA ALA A 288 2.99 6.26 12.12
C ALA A 288 1.68 5.96 11.40
N GLU A 289 0.90 5.05 11.95
CA GLU A 289 -0.38 4.63 11.38
C GLU A 289 -1.55 4.98 12.31
N GLY A 290 -2.72 5.17 11.72
CA GLY A 290 -3.94 5.45 12.47
C GLY A 290 -5.15 5.67 11.58
N THR A 291 -6.16 6.32 12.15
CA THR A 291 -7.33 6.79 11.39
C THR A 291 -7.55 8.30 11.59
N VAL A 292 -8.13 8.94 10.59
CA VAL A 292 -8.44 10.37 10.66
C VAL A 292 -9.45 10.67 11.78
N GLN A 293 -10.27 9.67 12.18
CA GLN A 293 -11.26 9.81 13.24
C GLN A 293 -10.68 9.58 14.64
N ASP A 294 -9.84 8.55 14.81
CA ASP A 294 -9.40 8.07 16.12
C ASP A 294 -7.98 8.55 16.50
N GLY A 295 -7.23 9.09 15.53
CA GLY A 295 -5.83 9.48 15.71
C GLY A 295 -4.85 8.34 15.44
N ILE A 296 -3.61 8.48 15.95
CA ILE A 296 -2.53 7.51 15.75
C ILE A 296 -2.71 6.32 16.67
N THR A 297 -2.50 5.13 16.13
CA THR A 297 -2.64 3.85 16.86
C THR A 297 -1.32 3.11 17.03
N THR A 298 -0.43 3.22 16.05
CA THR A 298 0.89 2.58 16.03
C THR A 298 1.94 3.51 15.43
N ALA A 299 3.19 3.29 15.81
CA ALA A 299 4.33 3.86 15.12
C ALA A 299 5.52 2.89 15.27
N ASP A 300 6.18 2.58 14.16
CA ASP A 300 7.26 1.61 14.10
C ASP A 300 8.41 2.12 13.22
N PHE A 301 9.64 1.68 13.52
CA PHE A 301 10.75 1.87 12.59
C PHE A 301 10.62 0.91 11.40
N ASP A 302 10.60 1.44 10.20
CA ASP A 302 10.68 0.67 8.96
C ASP A 302 12.14 0.61 8.50
N GLY A 303 12.85 -0.39 9.00
CA GLY A 303 14.16 -0.81 8.55
C GLY A 303 15.30 0.21 8.66
N PHE A 304 16.39 -0.24 9.24
CA PHE A 304 17.71 0.36 9.01
C PHE A 304 18.30 -0.31 7.75
N TYR A 305 18.38 0.41 6.66
CA TYR A 305 19.10 -0.03 5.47
C TYR A 305 20.55 0.44 5.49
#